data_a1fe816e098dbe867668eda730872762
#
_entry.id   a1fe816e098dbe867668eda730872762
#
_cell.length_a   1.000
_cell.length_b   1.000
_cell.length_c   1.000
_cell.angle_alpha   90.00
_cell.angle_beta   90.00
_cell.angle_gamma   90.00
#
_symmetry.space_group_name_H-M   'P 1'
#
loop_
_entity.id
_entity.type
_entity.pdbx_description
1 polymer ?
#
loop_
_entity_poly.entity_id
_entity_poly.type
_entity_poly.pdbx_seq_one_letter_code
_entity_poly.pdbx_strand_id
1 'polypeptide(L)'
;MNIIDAFRRRLDGWLNLTTGVGGSKRTDHTVTRTARLPDGLLEELYVSDGLAARAVDAIPKDALRRGMGVTTGDPEADTRLGSAMDALGVEAALQSAWIWSRLFGGGAVVLEVDDGLDPSEP
;
A
#
# COMPACT_ATOMS: atom_id res chain seq x y z
N MET A 1 -44.30 11.07 21.44
CA MET A 1 -42.88 11.36 21.04
C MET A 1 -42.29 12.17 22.19
N ASN A 2 -41.36 11.58 22.92
CA ASN A 2 -40.87 12.14 24.19
C ASN A 2 -39.88 13.27 23.89
N ILE A 3 -40.03 14.42 24.56
CA ILE A 3 -39.17 15.60 24.37
C ILE A 3 -37.68 15.26 24.59
N ILE A 4 -37.42 14.28 25.47
CA ILE A 4 -36.08 13.78 25.77
C ILE A 4 -35.45 13.08 24.56
N ASP A 5 -36.25 12.34 23.76
CA ASP A 5 -35.75 11.66 22.56
C ASP A 5 -35.45 12.64 21.42
N ALA A 6 -36.22 13.73 21.32
CA ALA A 6 -35.97 14.80 20.38
C ALA A 6 -34.70 15.59 20.73
N PHE A 7 -34.44 15.76 22.03
CA PHE A 7 -33.23 16.44 22.52
C PHE A 7 -31.97 15.56 22.33
N ARG A 8 -32.08 14.26 22.61
CA ARG A 8 -30.98 13.30 22.32
C ARG A 8 -30.60 13.27 20.84
N ARG A 9 -31.60 13.24 19.94
CA ARG A 9 -31.34 13.27 18.48
C ARG A 9 -30.66 14.57 18.02
N ARG A 10 -30.87 15.69 18.72
CA ARG A 10 -30.22 16.97 18.42
C ARG A 10 -28.79 17.04 18.95
N LEU A 11 -28.50 16.38 20.06
CA LEU A 11 -27.15 16.26 20.61
C LEU A 11 -26.30 15.23 19.84
N ASP A 12 -26.91 14.16 19.33
CA ASP A 12 -26.26 13.18 18.44
C ASP A 12 -25.85 13.77 17.08
N GLY A 13 -26.37 14.94 16.70
CA GLY A 13 -25.97 15.65 15.48
C GLY A 13 -24.66 16.43 15.59
N TRP A 14 -24.06 16.52 16.79
CA TRP A 14 -22.78 17.20 16.99
C TRP A 14 -21.63 16.20 16.98
N LEU A 15 -21.48 15.50 15.87
CA LEU A 15 -20.32 14.67 15.58
C LEU A 15 -19.14 15.58 15.28
N ASN A 16 -18.13 15.55 16.11
CA ASN A 16 -16.85 16.14 15.76
C ASN A 16 -16.13 15.19 14.78
N LEU A 17 -16.20 15.49 13.50
CA LEU A 17 -15.58 14.71 12.41
C LEU A 17 -14.06 14.57 12.59
N THR A 18 -13.43 15.47 13.34
CA THR A 18 -11.97 15.46 13.55
C THR A 18 -11.58 14.55 14.72
N THR A 19 -12.38 14.50 15.76
CA THR A 19 -12.04 13.75 17.00
C THR A 19 -12.84 12.46 17.16
N GLY A 20 -13.90 12.26 16.35
CA GLY A 20 -14.81 11.11 16.49
C GLY A 20 -15.65 11.14 17.78
N VAL A 21 -15.62 12.23 18.55
CA VAL A 21 -16.42 12.39 19.77
C VAL A 21 -17.89 12.50 19.39
N GLY A 22 -18.74 11.66 19.98
CA GLY A 22 -20.18 11.58 19.70
C GLY A 22 -20.55 10.53 18.65
N GLY A 23 -19.59 9.92 17.96
CA GLY A 23 -19.81 8.81 17.04
C GLY A 23 -20.02 7.48 17.77
N SER A 24 -20.96 6.67 17.31
CA SER A 24 -21.09 5.30 17.80
C SER A 24 -20.00 4.45 17.14
N LYS A 25 -19.07 3.92 17.91
CA LYS A 25 -18.04 2.98 17.42
C LYS A 25 -18.60 1.79 16.63
N ARG A 26 -19.88 1.51 16.76
CA ARG A 26 -20.59 0.42 16.11
C ARG A 26 -21.08 0.79 14.71
N THR A 27 -21.35 2.09 14.45
CA THR A 27 -21.77 2.62 13.15
C THR A 27 -20.58 3.13 12.35
N ASP A 28 -19.49 3.55 12.99
CA ASP A 28 -18.28 4.05 12.33
C ASP A 28 -17.50 2.94 11.59
N HIS A 29 -17.80 1.67 11.89
CA HIS A 29 -17.25 0.52 11.17
C HIS A 29 -18.12 0.07 9.99
N THR A 30 -19.16 0.83 9.63
CA THR A 30 -19.87 0.56 8.39
C THR A 30 -18.93 0.95 7.24
N VAL A 31 -18.19 -0.04 6.75
CA VAL A 31 -17.39 0.10 5.54
C VAL A 31 -18.35 0.44 4.41
N THR A 32 -18.51 1.72 4.13
CA THR A 32 -19.16 2.16 2.91
C THR A 32 -18.24 1.71 1.78
N ARG A 33 -18.64 0.66 1.06
CA ARG A 33 -17.95 0.27 -0.17
C ARG A 33 -18.11 1.41 -1.17
N THR A 34 -17.19 2.35 -1.14
CA THR A 34 -17.02 3.32 -2.20
C THR A 34 -16.67 2.56 -3.47
N ALA A 35 -17.32 2.89 -4.57
CA ALA A 35 -16.95 2.34 -5.86
C ALA A 35 -15.46 2.62 -6.09
N ARG A 36 -14.72 1.58 -6.52
CA ARG A 36 -13.30 1.73 -6.88
C ARG A 36 -13.20 2.82 -7.95
N LEU A 37 -12.26 3.74 -7.78
CA LEU A 37 -11.93 4.71 -8.81
C LEU A 37 -11.36 3.99 -10.04
N PRO A 38 -11.68 4.47 -11.25
CA PRO A 38 -11.04 3.96 -12.47
C PRO A 38 -9.53 4.09 -12.41
N ASP A 39 -8.79 3.13 -12.97
CA ASP A 39 -7.33 3.09 -12.91
C ASP A 39 -6.67 4.35 -13.49
N GLY A 40 -7.22 4.89 -14.60
CA GLY A 40 -6.72 6.14 -15.19
C GLY A 40 -6.86 7.35 -14.26
N LEU A 41 -7.92 7.42 -13.46
CA LEU A 41 -8.08 8.50 -12.48
C LEU A 41 -7.13 8.32 -11.29
N LEU A 42 -6.86 7.08 -10.88
CA LEU A 42 -5.86 6.80 -9.84
C LEU A 42 -4.46 7.22 -10.28
N GLU A 43 -4.11 6.93 -11.53
CA GLU A 43 -2.83 7.33 -12.13
C GLU A 43 -2.72 8.86 -12.23
N GLU A 44 -3.78 9.51 -12.72
CA GLU A 44 -3.83 10.98 -12.79
C GLU A 44 -3.64 11.63 -11.42
N LEU A 45 -4.36 11.15 -10.40
CA LEU A 45 -4.22 11.63 -9.02
C LEU A 45 -2.81 11.39 -8.48
N TYR A 46 -2.23 10.22 -8.75
CA TYR A 46 -0.89 9.89 -8.29
C TYR A 46 0.18 10.80 -8.92
N VAL A 47 0.03 11.15 -10.18
CA VAL A 47 0.99 12.00 -10.91
C VAL A 47 0.78 13.49 -10.60
N SER A 48 -0.48 13.94 -10.48
CA SER A 48 -0.82 15.36 -10.37
C SER A 48 -0.92 15.86 -8.92
N ASP A 49 -1.26 15.01 -7.97
CA ASP A 49 -1.44 15.38 -6.56
C ASP A 49 -0.32 14.82 -5.68
N GLY A 50 0.57 15.70 -5.23
CA GLY A 50 1.68 15.33 -4.35
C GLY A 50 1.24 14.75 -3.00
N LEU A 51 0.03 15.04 -2.51
CA LEU A 51 -0.49 14.45 -1.29
C LEU A 51 -0.95 13.01 -1.54
N ALA A 52 -1.62 12.75 -2.65
CA ALA A 52 -2.02 11.41 -3.07
C ALA A 52 -0.79 10.53 -3.31
N ALA A 53 0.21 11.03 -4.04
CA ALA A 53 1.48 10.34 -4.25
C ALA A 53 2.15 9.99 -2.90
N ARG A 54 2.24 10.96 -1.99
CA ARG A 54 2.85 10.73 -0.68
C ARG A 54 2.09 9.71 0.17
N ALA A 55 0.78 9.70 0.12
CA ALA A 55 -0.04 8.71 0.83
C ALA A 55 0.20 7.28 0.33
N VAL A 56 0.44 7.11 -0.96
CA VAL A 56 0.76 5.81 -1.57
C VAL A 56 2.19 5.40 -1.27
N ASP A 57 3.15 6.30 -1.43
CA ASP A 57 4.59 6.04 -1.36
C ASP A 57 5.13 5.86 0.05
N ALA A 58 4.52 6.50 1.05
CA ALA A 58 5.09 6.60 2.39
C ALA A 58 5.41 5.24 3.01
N ILE A 59 4.47 4.29 2.91
CA ILE A 59 4.65 2.97 3.53
C ILE A 59 5.73 2.14 2.82
N PRO A 60 5.72 1.97 1.47
CA PRO A 60 6.78 1.24 0.78
C PRO A 60 8.17 1.85 1.00
N LYS A 61 8.28 3.17 0.91
CA LYS A 61 9.54 3.88 1.10
C LYS A 61 10.06 3.77 2.54
N ASP A 62 9.18 3.85 3.53
CA ASP A 62 9.61 3.73 4.94
C ASP A 62 9.97 2.29 5.30
N ALA A 63 9.24 1.31 4.79
CA ALA A 63 9.52 -0.10 5.04
C ALA A 63 10.88 -0.54 4.47
N LEU A 64 11.22 -0.08 3.26
CA LEU A 64 12.48 -0.42 2.59
C LEU A 64 13.62 0.55 2.90
N ARG A 65 13.40 1.56 3.72
CA ARG A 65 14.41 2.59 4.05
C ARG A 65 15.72 2.04 4.62
N ARG A 66 15.69 0.89 5.27
CA ARG A 66 16.87 0.23 5.88
C ARG A 66 17.52 -0.77 4.94
N GLY A 67 17.01 -0.87 3.71
CA GLY A 67 17.40 -1.92 2.79
C GLY A 67 16.78 -3.27 3.13
N MET A 68 17.02 -4.23 2.26
CA MET A 68 16.65 -5.64 2.46
C MET A 68 17.91 -6.46 2.69
N GLY A 69 17.84 -7.38 3.66
CA GLY A 69 18.89 -8.37 3.89
C GLY A 69 18.30 -9.77 3.81
N VAL A 70 19.03 -10.66 3.18
CA VAL A 70 18.75 -12.10 3.18
C VAL A 70 19.90 -12.80 3.88
N THR A 71 19.57 -13.71 4.80
CA THR A 71 20.57 -14.47 5.55
C THR A 71 20.32 -15.95 5.31
N THR A 72 21.30 -16.64 4.73
CA THR A 72 21.26 -18.09 4.45
C THR A 72 21.94 -18.92 5.53
N GLY A 73 22.75 -18.28 6.36
CA GLY A 73 23.58 -18.92 7.36
C GLY A 73 25.00 -19.22 6.88
N ASP A 74 25.29 -18.99 5.60
CA ASP A 74 26.63 -19.07 5.01
C ASP A 74 27.07 -17.66 4.59
N PRO A 75 28.11 -17.10 5.24
CA PRO A 75 28.56 -15.73 4.96
C PRO A 75 29.01 -15.49 3.51
N GLU A 76 29.55 -16.52 2.86
CA GLU A 76 29.98 -16.40 1.46
C GLU A 76 28.79 -16.37 0.52
N ALA A 77 27.79 -17.21 0.76
CA ALA A 77 26.52 -17.19 0.03
C ALA A 77 25.75 -15.87 0.25
N ASP A 78 25.72 -15.37 1.47
CA ASP A 78 25.07 -14.10 1.81
C ASP A 78 25.69 -12.93 1.05
N THR A 79 27.02 -12.89 0.96
CA THR A 79 27.75 -11.84 0.24
C THR A 79 27.46 -11.90 -1.27
N ARG A 80 27.48 -13.10 -1.86
CA ARG A 80 27.16 -13.30 -3.29
C ARG A 80 25.72 -12.93 -3.60
N LEU A 81 24.79 -13.33 -2.74
CA LEU A 81 23.37 -13.01 -2.89
C LEU A 81 23.10 -11.51 -2.78
N GLY A 82 23.70 -10.85 -1.78
CA GLY A 82 23.60 -9.39 -1.63
C GLY A 82 24.09 -8.65 -2.87
N SER A 83 25.26 -9.02 -3.38
CA SER A 83 25.81 -8.42 -4.60
C SER A 83 24.93 -8.65 -5.84
N ALA A 84 24.32 -9.82 -5.95
CA ALA A 84 23.37 -10.12 -7.04
C ALA A 84 22.07 -9.31 -6.92
N MET A 85 21.54 -9.18 -5.70
CA MET A 85 20.33 -8.37 -5.44
C MET A 85 20.57 -6.89 -5.78
N ASP A 86 21.74 -6.35 -5.43
CA ASP A 86 22.12 -4.98 -5.75
C ASP A 86 22.28 -4.79 -7.26
N ALA A 87 22.94 -5.72 -7.96
CA ALA A 87 23.14 -5.66 -9.39
C ALA A 87 21.81 -5.73 -10.17
N LEU A 88 20.85 -6.49 -9.66
CA LEU A 88 19.51 -6.63 -10.26
C LEU A 88 18.55 -5.51 -9.84
N GLY A 89 18.92 -4.64 -8.92
CA GLY A 89 18.05 -3.59 -8.41
C GLY A 89 16.78 -4.12 -7.72
N VAL A 90 16.88 -5.24 -7.02
CA VAL A 90 15.74 -5.96 -6.43
C VAL A 90 14.94 -5.07 -5.48
N GLU A 91 15.60 -4.24 -4.66
CA GLU A 91 14.93 -3.33 -3.74
C GLU A 91 14.06 -2.31 -4.47
N ALA A 92 14.57 -1.71 -5.54
CA ALA A 92 13.81 -0.74 -6.34
C ALA A 92 12.61 -1.39 -7.06
N ALA A 93 12.79 -2.61 -7.57
CA ALA A 93 11.72 -3.36 -8.20
C ALA A 93 10.60 -3.70 -7.21
N LEU A 94 10.96 -4.16 -6.01
CA LEU A 94 10.00 -4.45 -4.94
C LEU A 94 9.28 -3.20 -4.44
N GLN A 95 10.01 -2.09 -4.29
CA GLN A 95 9.41 -0.81 -3.91
C GLN A 95 8.35 -0.38 -4.93
N SER A 96 8.68 -0.47 -6.21
CA SER A 96 7.77 -0.13 -7.30
C SER A 96 6.54 -1.03 -7.34
N ALA A 97 6.74 -2.35 -7.22
CA ALA A 97 5.63 -3.30 -7.16
C ALA A 97 4.71 -3.05 -5.96
N TRP A 98 5.28 -2.68 -4.83
CA TRP A 98 4.48 -2.36 -3.63
C TRP A 98 3.70 -1.07 -3.80
N ILE A 99 4.29 -0.03 -4.40
CA ILE A 99 3.60 1.21 -4.75
C ILE A 99 2.41 0.91 -5.68
N TRP A 100 2.62 0.11 -6.73
CA TRP A 100 1.56 -0.29 -7.65
C TRP A 100 0.47 -1.13 -6.97
N SER A 101 0.87 -2.02 -6.08
CA SER A 101 -0.08 -2.80 -5.28
C SER A 101 -1.00 -1.91 -4.43
N ARG A 102 -0.47 -0.82 -3.88
CA ARG A 102 -1.26 0.14 -3.10
C ARG A 102 -2.15 1.01 -3.97
N LEU A 103 -1.69 1.35 -5.17
CA LEU A 103 -2.41 2.23 -6.09
C LEU A 103 -3.53 1.46 -6.84
N PHE A 104 -3.20 0.29 -7.37
CA PHE A 104 -4.10 -0.48 -8.23
C PHE A 104 -4.70 -1.73 -7.57
N GLY A 105 -4.26 -2.07 -6.36
CA GLY A 105 -4.73 -3.24 -5.62
C GLY A 105 -3.95 -4.53 -5.90
N GLY A 106 -2.92 -4.49 -6.75
CA GLY A 106 -2.02 -5.60 -7.03
C GLY A 106 -0.75 -5.12 -7.73
N GLY A 107 0.35 -5.83 -7.51
CA GLY A 107 1.64 -5.60 -8.16
C GLY A 107 2.42 -6.90 -8.20
N ALA A 108 3.23 -7.09 -9.21
CA ALA A 108 4.09 -8.26 -9.36
C ALA A 108 5.49 -7.84 -9.81
N VAL A 109 6.49 -8.59 -9.36
CA VAL A 109 7.85 -8.53 -9.88
C VAL A 109 8.10 -9.83 -10.63
N VAL A 110 8.54 -9.72 -11.87
CA VAL A 110 8.91 -10.86 -12.69
C VAL A 110 10.42 -10.93 -12.74
N LEU A 111 10.97 -12.10 -12.41
CA LEU A 111 12.37 -12.39 -12.61
C LEU A 111 12.51 -13.12 -13.95
N GLU A 112 13.17 -12.49 -14.89
CA GLU A 112 13.53 -13.12 -16.16
C GLU A 112 14.93 -13.71 -16.03
N VAL A 113 15.04 -15.00 -16.30
CA VAL A 113 16.31 -15.73 -16.29
C VAL A 113 16.63 -16.13 -17.72
N ASP A 114 17.73 -15.61 -18.24
CA ASP A 114 18.30 -16.05 -19.51
C ASP A 114 19.33 -17.16 -19.19
N ASP A 115 18.92 -18.40 -19.29
CA ASP A 115 19.75 -19.59 -19.11
C ASP A 115 20.25 -20.15 -20.45
N GLY A 116 19.94 -19.46 -21.58
CA GLY A 116 20.29 -19.86 -22.91
C GLY A 116 19.50 -21.07 -23.45
N LEU A 117 18.45 -21.50 -22.71
CA LEU A 117 17.55 -22.56 -23.13
C LEU A 117 16.34 -21.99 -23.89
N ASP A 118 15.77 -22.79 -24.79
CA ASP A 118 14.51 -22.42 -25.45
C ASP A 118 13.37 -22.43 -24.41
N PRO A 119 12.54 -21.36 -24.31
CA PRO A 119 11.42 -21.33 -23.38
C PRO A 119 10.40 -22.47 -23.52
N SER A 120 10.45 -23.20 -24.62
CA SER A 120 9.62 -24.39 -24.88
C SER A 120 10.21 -25.69 -24.35
N GLU A 121 11.45 -25.68 -23.88
CA GLU A 121 12.08 -26.85 -23.26
C GLU A 121 11.94 -26.77 -21.73
N PRO A 122 11.38 -27.81 -21.08
CA PRO A 122 11.17 -27.84 -19.62
C PRO A 122 12.48 -28.04 -18.83
#